data_ba9e6387d64dc4b9bb8c2f4dac717272
#
_entry.id   ba9e6387d64dc4b9bb8c2f4dac717272
#
_cell.length_a   1.000
_cell.length_b   1.000
_cell.length_c   1.000
_cell.angle_alpha   90.00
_cell.angle_beta   90.00
_cell.angle_gamma   90.00
#
_symmetry.space_group_name_H-M   'P 1'
#
loop_
_entity.id
_entity.type
_entity.pdbx_description
1 polymer ?
#
loop_
_entity_poly.entity_id
_entity_poly.type
_entity_poly.pdbx_seq_one_letter_code
_entity_poly.pdbx_strand_id
1 'polypeptide(L)'
;MIKIKKFIGPASALALAVAAASPAMAKDYSQFGIEKDLPGTCSYEAIDAKDYSGRSLNVITHAIPVIGEPTALHAEQFAELTGAEVNVVHVPFGDLFQRIMIPFQSEQNAYDVLFYASLWIGDFNRFLEPVPQKYLDSTGMADVTDSFTGVATWNGQMIQYPMDGDRHYLKYRTDIFDNADVQAKFLADTGSELVVPETWEDYNKVAAYFNDSDWDGDGELNYGSAEVAKRDDLMFSAFISRAAPYAKHPNVKGGFFFDLETMEPLINSPGFVRGLKLFVDAQKSFPPGGNNFG
;
A
#
# COMPACT_ATOMS: atom_id res chain seq x y z
N MET A 1 84.81 48.65 28.43
CA MET A 1 83.62 48.54 29.33
C MET A 1 82.40 48.82 28.53
N ILE A 2 81.76 47.76 28.05
CA ILE A 2 80.54 47.87 27.18
C ILE A 2 79.36 47.45 28.04
N LYS A 3 78.38 48.34 28.27
CA LYS A 3 77.11 48.07 29.00
C LYS A 3 76.11 47.49 28.06
N ILE A 4 75.72 46.23 28.33
CA ILE A 4 74.60 45.57 27.62
C ILE A 4 73.31 45.94 28.34
N LYS A 5 72.38 46.63 27.63
CA LYS A 5 71.02 46.87 28.08
C LYS A 5 70.18 45.64 27.79
N LYS A 6 69.56 45.03 28.82
CA LYS A 6 68.52 44.00 28.68
C LYS A 6 67.23 44.66 28.26
N PHE A 7 66.73 44.25 27.09
CA PHE A 7 65.37 44.52 26.67
C PHE A 7 64.48 43.40 27.22
N ILE A 8 63.50 43.75 28.07
CA ILE A 8 62.41 42.89 28.50
C ILE A 8 61.24 43.27 27.64
N GLY A 9 60.91 42.43 26.64
CA GLY A 9 59.72 42.56 25.86
C GLY A 9 58.53 41.92 26.58
N PRO A 10 57.29 42.41 26.40
CA PRO A 10 56.15 41.84 27.07
C PRO A 10 55.76 40.47 26.44
N ALA A 11 55.62 39.49 27.30
CA ALA A 11 55.12 38.17 26.93
C ALA A 11 53.58 38.29 26.57
N SER A 12 53.30 38.17 25.30
CA SER A 12 51.89 38.04 24.84
C SER A 12 51.35 36.66 25.25
N ALA A 13 50.52 36.65 26.26
CA ALA A 13 49.74 35.45 26.60
C ALA A 13 48.68 35.22 25.50
N LEU A 14 48.90 34.21 24.66
CA LEU A 14 47.92 33.73 23.72
C LEU A 14 46.88 32.91 24.52
N ALA A 15 45.74 33.51 24.84
CA ALA A 15 44.63 32.80 25.41
C ALA A 15 43.99 31.95 24.30
N LEU A 16 44.23 30.62 24.32
CA LEU A 16 43.42 29.66 23.55
C LEU A 16 42.02 29.66 24.15
N ALA A 17 41.07 30.29 23.45
CA ALA A 17 39.67 30.08 23.70
C ALA A 17 39.29 28.68 23.16
N VAL A 18 39.26 27.69 24.04
CA VAL A 18 38.61 26.41 23.77
C VAL A 18 37.10 26.71 23.74
N ALA A 19 36.56 26.87 22.56
CA ALA A 19 35.11 26.83 22.37
C ALA A 19 34.65 25.43 22.77
N ALA A 20 34.08 25.31 23.96
CA ALA A 20 33.34 24.12 24.34
C ALA A 20 32.14 24.03 23.37
N ALA A 21 32.25 23.16 22.37
CA ALA A 21 31.08 22.75 21.60
C ALA A 21 30.11 22.10 22.59
N SER A 22 29.06 22.80 22.96
CA SER A 22 27.94 22.18 23.64
C SER A 22 27.48 21.01 22.78
N PRO A 23 27.29 19.81 23.33
CA PRO A 23 26.69 18.75 22.54
C PRO A 23 25.36 19.30 22.05
N ALA A 24 25.16 19.34 20.73
CA ALA A 24 23.89 19.63 20.16
C ALA A 24 22.91 18.58 20.75
N MET A 25 21.94 19.02 21.54
CA MET A 25 20.89 18.14 22.00
C MET A 25 20.21 17.60 20.76
N ALA A 26 20.06 16.27 20.68
CA ALA A 26 19.33 15.64 19.59
C ALA A 26 17.95 16.29 19.51
N LYS A 27 17.57 16.74 18.31
CA LYS A 27 16.28 17.37 18.07
C LYS A 27 15.19 16.31 18.32
N ASP A 28 14.12 16.70 19.02
CA ASP A 28 13.00 15.81 19.28
C ASP A 28 12.03 15.86 18.12
N TYR A 29 11.86 14.74 17.42
CA TYR A 29 10.94 14.58 16.30
C TYR A 29 9.65 13.84 16.70
N SER A 30 9.42 13.55 17.99
CA SER A 30 8.24 12.84 18.49
C SER A 30 6.92 13.54 18.13
N GLN A 31 6.96 14.84 17.88
CA GLN A 31 5.83 15.64 17.41
C GLN A 31 5.23 15.12 16.08
N PHE A 32 6.00 14.38 15.29
CA PHE A 32 5.52 13.78 14.04
C PHE A 32 4.79 12.45 14.25
N GLY A 33 4.66 12.00 15.49
CA GLY A 33 3.80 10.87 15.87
C GLY A 33 4.32 9.48 15.51
N ILE A 34 5.64 9.33 15.24
CA ILE A 34 6.26 8.05 14.97
C ILE A 34 7.04 7.53 16.16
N GLU A 35 6.94 6.22 16.40
CA GLU A 35 7.67 5.56 17.50
C GLU A 35 9.15 5.29 17.15
N LYS A 36 9.46 5.13 15.86
CA LYS A 36 10.80 4.79 15.38
C LYS A 36 11.12 5.53 14.11
N ASP A 37 12.20 6.30 14.13
CA ASP A 37 12.72 6.99 12.96
C ASP A 37 13.33 6.01 11.94
N LEU A 38 13.29 6.38 10.66
CA LEU A 38 13.95 5.63 9.59
C LEU A 38 15.47 5.81 9.67
N PRO A 39 16.25 4.79 9.28
CA PRO A 39 17.69 4.88 9.30
C PRO A 39 18.27 5.70 8.15
N GLY A 40 19.48 6.18 8.33
CA GLY A 40 20.32 6.75 7.27
C GLY A 40 19.76 8.01 6.64
N THR A 41 19.73 8.08 5.31
CA THR A 41 19.36 9.29 4.56
C THR A 41 17.88 9.63 4.61
N CYS A 42 17.05 8.74 5.16
CA CYS A 42 15.62 8.93 5.33
C CYS A 42 15.21 9.21 6.78
N SER A 43 16.19 9.37 7.70
CA SER A 43 15.89 9.80 9.07
C SER A 43 15.42 11.26 9.10
N TYR A 44 14.63 11.62 10.11
CA TYR A 44 14.22 13.01 10.32
C TYR A 44 15.41 13.96 10.45
N GLU A 45 16.45 13.55 11.17
CA GLU A 45 17.69 14.32 11.30
C GLU A 45 18.35 14.57 9.93
N ALA A 46 18.44 13.54 9.09
CA ALA A 46 19.05 13.65 7.76
C ALA A 46 18.22 14.51 6.80
N ILE A 47 16.88 14.52 6.97
CA ILE A 47 15.95 15.34 6.19
C ILE A 47 16.03 16.80 6.69
N ASP A 48 15.94 17.03 7.99
CA ASP A 48 16.01 18.36 8.63
C ASP A 48 17.35 19.08 8.36
N ALA A 49 18.41 18.33 8.09
CA ALA A 49 19.70 18.87 7.66
C ALA A 49 19.71 19.42 6.21
N LYS A 50 18.59 19.31 5.48
CA LYS A 50 18.46 19.81 4.10
C LYS A 50 17.77 21.18 4.10
N ASP A 51 18.20 22.02 3.19
CA ASP A 51 17.54 23.29 2.89
C ASP A 51 17.04 23.22 1.43
N TYR A 52 15.73 23.16 1.29
CA TYR A 52 15.04 23.19 0.01
C TYR A 52 14.18 24.45 -0.14
N SER A 53 14.47 25.50 0.60
CA SER A 53 13.80 26.80 0.49
C SER A 53 13.79 27.29 -0.95
N GLY A 54 12.62 27.72 -1.43
CA GLY A 54 12.42 28.18 -2.81
C GLY A 54 12.29 27.06 -3.85
N ARG A 55 12.24 25.78 -3.43
CA ARG A 55 11.87 24.65 -4.30
C ARG A 55 10.43 24.24 -4.03
N SER A 56 9.77 23.74 -5.08
CA SER A 56 8.43 23.19 -4.97
C SER A 56 8.40 21.75 -5.47
N LEU A 57 7.50 20.95 -4.88
CA LEU A 57 7.15 19.59 -5.29
C LEU A 57 5.66 19.50 -5.51
N ASN A 58 5.25 18.86 -6.60
CA ASN A 58 3.85 18.53 -6.88
C ASN A 58 3.67 17.02 -6.71
N VAL A 59 2.83 16.65 -5.75
CA VAL A 59 2.50 15.26 -5.42
C VAL A 59 1.08 14.97 -5.85
N ILE A 60 0.85 13.91 -6.60
CA ILE A 60 -0.51 13.41 -6.88
C ILE A 60 -0.76 12.13 -6.10
N THR A 61 -1.92 12.03 -5.45
CA THR A 61 -2.29 10.89 -4.60
C THR A 61 -3.77 10.54 -4.74
N HIS A 62 -4.12 9.33 -4.29
CA HIS A 62 -5.50 8.89 -4.19
C HIS A 62 -6.26 9.67 -3.10
N ALA A 63 -7.49 10.09 -3.40
CA ALA A 63 -8.30 10.91 -2.50
C ALA A 63 -8.90 10.16 -1.29
N ILE A 64 -8.77 8.80 -1.24
CA ILE A 64 -9.28 8.04 -0.09
C ILE A 64 -8.53 8.43 1.20
N PRO A 65 -9.23 8.64 2.34
CA PRO A 65 -8.61 9.16 3.56
C PRO A 65 -7.39 8.36 4.04
N VAL A 66 -7.45 7.02 3.99
CA VAL A 66 -6.36 6.13 4.45
C VAL A 66 -5.05 6.27 3.65
N ILE A 67 -5.09 6.90 2.48
CA ILE A 67 -3.92 7.17 1.62
C ILE A 67 -3.68 8.67 1.51
N GLY A 68 -4.70 9.44 1.22
CA GLY A 68 -4.60 10.87 0.98
C GLY A 68 -4.20 11.67 2.20
N GLU A 69 -4.79 11.39 3.36
CA GLU A 69 -4.47 12.11 4.61
C GLU A 69 -3.04 11.88 5.08
N PRO A 70 -2.51 10.64 5.18
CA PRO A 70 -1.10 10.42 5.49
C PRO A 70 -0.15 11.06 4.48
N THR A 71 -0.50 11.03 3.18
CA THR A 71 0.32 11.70 2.15
C THR A 71 0.40 13.21 2.39
N ALA A 72 -0.72 13.86 2.69
CA ALA A 72 -0.75 15.29 2.99
C ALA A 72 0.04 15.61 4.27
N LEU A 73 -0.15 14.81 5.34
CA LEU A 73 0.57 14.97 6.59
C LEU A 73 2.09 14.87 6.40
N HIS A 74 2.56 13.86 5.70
CA HIS A 74 4.00 13.69 5.43
C HIS A 74 4.55 14.81 4.53
N ALA A 75 3.74 15.32 3.61
CA ALA A 75 4.12 16.49 2.78
C ALA A 75 4.30 17.75 3.64
N GLU A 76 3.40 18.00 4.59
CA GLU A 76 3.51 19.11 5.55
C GLU A 76 4.75 18.97 6.43
N GLN A 77 5.02 17.78 6.98
CA GLN A 77 6.21 17.49 7.78
C GLN A 77 7.50 17.71 6.99
N PHE A 78 7.55 17.24 5.74
CA PHE A 78 8.69 17.46 4.86
C PHE A 78 8.91 18.96 4.56
N ALA A 79 7.82 19.68 4.30
CA ALA A 79 7.87 21.13 4.09
C ALA A 79 8.39 21.88 5.32
N GLU A 80 7.90 21.51 6.52
CA GLU A 80 8.34 22.10 7.79
C GLU A 80 9.84 21.87 8.05
N LEU A 81 10.33 20.64 7.78
CA LEU A 81 11.72 20.28 8.02
C LEU A 81 12.69 20.93 7.03
N THR A 82 12.28 21.09 5.77
CA THR A 82 13.21 21.42 4.68
C THR A 82 13.02 22.81 4.09
N GLY A 83 11.91 23.49 4.41
CA GLY A 83 11.55 24.77 3.80
C GLY A 83 11.04 24.66 2.36
N ALA A 84 10.82 23.42 1.83
CA ALA A 84 10.22 23.23 0.52
C ALA A 84 8.73 23.58 0.51
N GLU A 85 8.21 23.98 -0.65
CA GLU A 85 6.77 24.03 -0.90
C GLU A 85 6.31 22.67 -1.45
N VAL A 86 5.31 22.01 -0.81
CA VAL A 86 4.79 20.73 -1.26
C VAL A 86 3.30 20.84 -1.54
N ASN A 87 2.93 20.68 -2.81
CA ASN A 87 1.54 20.74 -3.28
C ASN A 87 1.00 19.32 -3.46
N VAL A 88 -0.01 18.93 -2.69
CA VAL A 88 -0.64 17.61 -2.78
C VAL A 88 -1.99 17.70 -3.51
N VAL A 89 -2.13 16.97 -4.60
CA VAL A 89 -3.34 16.88 -5.41
C VAL A 89 -4.02 15.54 -5.13
N HIS A 90 -5.22 15.60 -4.55
CA HIS A 90 -6.04 14.43 -4.26
C HIS A 90 -6.97 14.12 -5.43
N VAL A 91 -6.96 12.87 -5.91
CA VAL A 91 -7.74 12.44 -7.09
C VAL A 91 -8.47 11.13 -6.76
N PRO A 92 -9.78 11.01 -7.10
CA PRO A 92 -10.47 9.73 -7.02
C PRO A 92 -9.76 8.65 -7.84
N PHE A 93 -9.77 7.40 -7.36
CA PHE A 93 -9.03 6.30 -8.00
C PHE A 93 -9.37 6.13 -9.48
N GLY A 94 -10.65 6.19 -9.83
CA GLY A 94 -11.09 6.04 -11.22
C GLY A 94 -10.56 7.09 -12.21
N ASP A 95 -10.13 8.26 -11.70
CA ASP A 95 -9.57 9.34 -12.52
C ASP A 95 -8.04 9.39 -12.49
N LEU A 96 -7.43 8.69 -11.51
CA LEU A 96 -6.01 8.83 -11.19
C LEU A 96 -5.10 8.43 -12.35
N PHE A 97 -5.41 7.30 -13.02
CA PHE A 97 -4.64 6.84 -14.18
C PHE A 97 -4.55 7.92 -15.27
N GLN A 98 -5.68 8.47 -15.65
CA GLN A 98 -5.72 9.47 -16.72
C GLN A 98 -5.07 10.80 -16.30
N ARG A 99 -5.23 11.19 -15.05
CA ARG A 99 -4.62 12.42 -14.50
C ARG A 99 -3.09 12.36 -14.49
N ILE A 100 -2.52 11.18 -14.38
CA ILE A 100 -1.07 10.95 -14.47
C ILE A 100 -0.64 10.77 -15.94
N MET A 101 -1.39 9.98 -16.73
CA MET A 101 -1.00 9.62 -18.08
C MET A 101 -1.02 10.81 -19.06
N ILE A 102 -1.99 11.73 -18.94
CA ILE A 102 -2.10 12.87 -19.84
C ILE A 102 -0.84 13.77 -19.81
N PRO A 103 -0.35 14.20 -18.61
CA PRO A 103 0.92 14.93 -18.54
C PRO A 103 2.11 14.15 -19.12
N PHE A 104 2.20 12.84 -18.86
CA PHE A 104 3.27 12.01 -19.41
C PHE A 104 3.27 12.00 -20.96
N GLN A 105 2.10 11.85 -21.56
CA GLN A 105 1.97 11.83 -23.02
C GLN A 105 2.22 13.19 -23.67
N SER A 106 1.96 14.28 -22.96
CA SER A 106 2.18 15.64 -23.43
C SER A 106 3.55 16.21 -23.04
N GLU A 107 4.42 15.37 -22.49
CA GLU A 107 5.78 15.74 -22.04
C GLU A 107 5.78 16.92 -21.03
N GLN A 108 4.71 17.00 -20.22
CA GLN A 108 4.57 18.02 -19.17
C GLN A 108 4.97 17.41 -17.83
N ASN A 109 5.88 18.07 -17.12
CA ASN A 109 6.22 17.72 -15.74
C ASN A 109 5.20 18.33 -14.78
N ALA A 110 3.97 17.76 -14.74
CA ALA A 110 2.93 18.25 -13.86
C ALA A 110 3.10 17.78 -12.41
N TYR A 111 3.72 16.62 -12.21
CA TYR A 111 3.91 15.99 -10.92
C TYR A 111 5.34 15.45 -10.78
N ASP A 112 5.93 15.63 -9.59
CA ASP A 112 7.26 15.15 -9.23
C ASP A 112 7.20 13.81 -8.49
N VAL A 113 6.12 13.59 -7.72
CA VAL A 113 5.86 12.37 -6.95
C VAL A 113 4.46 11.86 -7.25
N LEU A 114 4.35 10.57 -7.52
CA LEU A 114 3.11 9.94 -7.94
C LEU A 114 2.74 8.81 -6.99
N PHE A 115 1.52 8.81 -6.47
CA PHE A 115 0.87 7.60 -5.98
C PHE A 115 0.09 6.97 -7.13
N TYR A 116 0.31 5.68 -7.38
CA TYR A 116 -0.40 4.95 -8.43
C TYR A 116 -0.51 3.45 -8.10
N ALA A 117 -1.46 2.78 -8.72
CA ALA A 117 -1.62 1.34 -8.54
C ALA A 117 -0.51 0.57 -9.27
N SER A 118 0.14 -0.37 -8.59
CA SER A 118 1.26 -1.17 -9.14
C SER A 118 0.91 -1.92 -10.43
N LEU A 119 -0.37 -2.21 -10.66
CA LEU A 119 -0.85 -2.83 -11.90
C LEU A 119 -0.63 -1.93 -13.15
N TRP A 120 -0.40 -0.62 -12.97
CA TRP A 120 -0.12 0.33 -14.07
C TRP A 120 1.36 0.47 -14.38
N ILE A 121 2.24 -0.27 -13.70
CA ILE A 121 3.69 -0.20 -13.87
C ILE A 121 4.12 -0.42 -15.33
N GLY A 122 3.40 -1.29 -16.06
CA GLY A 122 3.65 -1.54 -17.48
C GLY A 122 3.48 -0.30 -18.37
N ASP A 123 2.54 0.57 -18.02
CA ASP A 123 2.27 1.81 -18.77
C ASP A 123 3.19 2.95 -18.33
N PHE A 124 3.52 3.01 -17.04
CA PHE A 124 4.22 4.15 -16.43
C PHE A 124 5.74 4.01 -16.42
N ASN A 125 6.30 2.77 -16.46
CA ASN A 125 7.72 2.51 -16.24
C ASN A 125 8.66 3.39 -17.10
N ARG A 126 8.31 3.68 -18.33
CA ARG A 126 9.12 4.49 -19.27
C ARG A 126 9.22 5.98 -18.89
N PHE A 127 8.39 6.43 -17.96
CA PHE A 127 8.34 7.81 -17.49
C PHE A 127 8.91 7.96 -16.07
N LEU A 128 9.26 6.84 -15.43
CA LEU A 128 9.71 6.81 -14.04
C LEU A 128 11.21 6.59 -13.97
N GLU A 129 11.83 7.27 -13.02
CA GLU A 129 13.25 7.07 -12.71
C GLU A 129 13.42 5.88 -11.75
N PRO A 130 14.46 5.07 -11.93
CA PRO A 130 14.80 4.03 -10.96
C PRO A 130 15.09 4.63 -9.57
N VAL A 131 14.61 3.95 -8.53
CA VAL A 131 14.92 4.35 -7.16
C VAL A 131 16.41 4.15 -6.91
N PRO A 132 17.16 5.22 -6.53
CA PRO A 132 18.59 5.07 -6.24
C PRO A 132 18.85 4.12 -5.07
N GLN A 133 19.84 3.23 -5.21
CA GLN A 133 20.16 2.19 -4.22
C GLN A 133 20.34 2.74 -2.80
N LYS A 134 21.00 3.91 -2.65
CA LYS A 134 21.20 4.57 -1.35
C LYS A 134 19.91 4.82 -0.56
N TYR A 135 18.77 4.99 -1.26
CA TYR A 135 17.46 5.17 -0.61
C TYR A 135 16.82 3.82 -0.28
N LEU A 136 16.99 2.82 -1.14
CA LEU A 136 16.53 1.46 -0.85
C LEU A 136 17.19 0.90 0.41
N ASP A 137 18.50 1.15 0.58
CA ASP A 137 19.25 0.73 1.76
C ASP A 137 18.82 1.47 3.04
N SER A 138 18.18 2.64 2.90
CA SER A 138 17.84 3.54 4.01
C SER A 138 16.39 3.50 4.45
N THR A 139 15.49 2.84 3.70
CA THR A 139 14.03 2.94 3.88
C THR A 139 13.38 1.75 4.59
N GLY A 140 14.16 0.84 5.18
CA GLY A 140 13.60 -0.35 5.81
C GLY A 140 12.96 -1.33 4.83
N MET A 141 13.36 -1.30 3.56
CA MET A 141 12.86 -2.21 2.53
C MET A 141 13.06 -3.69 2.85
N ALA A 142 13.99 -4.02 3.77
CA ALA A 142 14.18 -5.39 4.26
C ALA A 142 12.95 -5.96 4.98
N ASP A 143 12.08 -5.10 5.50
CA ASP A 143 10.84 -5.49 6.19
C ASP A 143 9.65 -5.65 5.22
N VAL A 144 9.85 -5.30 3.94
CA VAL A 144 8.81 -5.41 2.90
C VAL A 144 8.87 -6.81 2.28
N THR A 145 7.73 -7.49 2.20
CA THR A 145 7.67 -8.84 1.64
C THR A 145 8.00 -8.88 0.15
N ASP A 146 8.55 -10.00 -0.34
CA ASP A 146 8.96 -10.20 -1.74
C ASP A 146 7.82 -9.95 -2.75
N SER A 147 6.57 -10.18 -2.35
CA SER A 147 5.41 -9.93 -3.21
C SER A 147 5.26 -8.44 -3.56
N PHE A 148 5.50 -7.55 -2.60
CA PHE A 148 5.42 -6.10 -2.84
C PHE A 148 6.66 -5.56 -3.54
N THR A 149 7.85 -6.04 -3.20
CA THR A 149 9.08 -5.65 -3.92
C THR A 149 9.07 -6.16 -5.36
N GLY A 150 8.47 -7.35 -5.58
CA GLY A 150 8.30 -7.92 -6.92
C GLY A 150 7.44 -7.03 -7.84
N VAL A 151 6.28 -6.53 -7.37
CA VAL A 151 5.43 -5.63 -8.15
C VAL A 151 5.97 -4.20 -8.25
N ALA A 152 6.95 -3.84 -7.41
CA ALA A 152 7.64 -2.56 -7.46
C ALA A 152 8.83 -2.55 -8.44
N THR A 153 9.16 -3.70 -9.03
CA THR A 153 10.36 -3.92 -9.84
C THR A 153 9.99 -4.09 -11.33
N TRP A 154 10.64 -3.33 -12.20
CA TRP A 154 10.54 -3.45 -13.65
C TRP A 154 11.93 -3.66 -14.25
N ASN A 155 12.08 -4.70 -15.10
CA ASN A 155 13.37 -5.06 -15.72
C ASN A 155 14.54 -5.16 -14.73
N GLY A 156 14.29 -5.69 -13.53
CA GLY A 156 15.30 -5.87 -12.49
C GLY A 156 15.66 -4.59 -11.71
N GLN A 157 14.98 -3.50 -11.95
CA GLN A 157 15.17 -2.23 -11.23
C GLN A 157 13.90 -1.87 -10.47
N MET A 158 14.02 -1.49 -9.21
CA MET A 158 12.91 -0.93 -8.45
C MET A 158 12.64 0.50 -8.92
N ILE A 159 11.41 0.77 -9.37
CA ILE A 159 11.00 2.07 -9.90
C ILE A 159 9.88 2.73 -9.10
N GLN A 160 9.47 2.09 -8.02
CA GLN A 160 8.49 2.63 -7.08
C GLN A 160 8.75 2.09 -5.67
N TYR A 161 8.30 2.82 -4.66
CA TYR A 161 8.23 2.31 -3.29
C TYR A 161 6.85 1.72 -3.03
N PRO A 162 6.73 0.53 -2.43
CA PRO A 162 5.46 0.06 -1.88
C PRO A 162 5.02 0.98 -0.74
N MET A 163 3.90 1.65 -0.89
CA MET A 163 3.34 2.55 0.12
C MET A 163 2.16 1.90 0.84
N ASP A 164 1.36 1.15 0.11
CA ASP A 164 0.15 0.50 0.58
C ASP A 164 0.09 -0.94 0.07
N GLY A 165 -0.62 -1.80 0.79
CA GLY A 165 -0.73 -3.21 0.42
C GLY A 165 -2.06 -3.80 0.84
N ASP A 166 -2.94 -3.96 -0.13
CA ASP A 166 -4.25 -4.57 0.09
C ASP A 166 -4.18 -6.08 0.24
N ARG A 167 -5.08 -6.60 1.05
CA ARG A 167 -5.31 -8.03 1.20
C ARG A 167 -6.80 -8.30 1.28
N HIS A 168 -7.23 -9.42 0.74
CA HIS A 168 -8.58 -9.88 0.93
C HIS A 168 -8.69 -10.68 2.24
N TYR A 169 -9.69 -10.35 3.04
CA TYR A 169 -9.99 -11.02 4.29
C TYR A 169 -11.43 -11.50 4.27
N LEU A 170 -11.65 -12.70 4.79
CA LEU A 170 -13.00 -13.15 5.14
C LEU A 170 -13.36 -12.54 6.51
N LYS A 171 -14.43 -11.74 6.53
CA LYS A 171 -15.09 -11.30 7.76
C LYS A 171 -16.35 -12.11 7.94
N TYR A 172 -16.60 -12.61 9.15
CA TYR A 172 -17.77 -13.40 9.46
C TYR A 172 -18.39 -12.96 10.79
N ARG A 173 -19.66 -13.23 10.97
CA ARG A 173 -20.42 -12.92 12.18
C ARG A 173 -20.13 -13.99 13.24
N THR A 174 -19.35 -13.65 14.26
CA THR A 174 -19.00 -14.57 15.36
C THR A 174 -20.21 -14.95 16.18
N ASP A 175 -21.16 -14.03 16.36
CA ASP A 175 -22.43 -14.28 17.05
C ASP A 175 -23.32 -15.36 16.36
N ILE A 176 -23.16 -15.58 15.08
CA ILE A 176 -23.79 -16.67 14.33
C ILE A 176 -22.93 -17.93 14.39
N PHE A 177 -21.65 -17.84 14.08
CA PHE A 177 -20.77 -19.00 13.98
C PHE A 177 -20.50 -19.65 15.35
N ASP A 178 -20.50 -18.89 16.46
CA ASP A 178 -20.27 -19.39 17.82
C ASP A 178 -21.58 -19.80 18.52
N ASN A 179 -22.73 -19.64 17.88
CA ASN A 179 -24.03 -19.97 18.47
C ASN A 179 -24.32 -21.47 18.35
N ALA A 180 -24.42 -22.16 19.49
CA ALA A 180 -24.63 -23.61 19.53
C ALA A 180 -25.94 -24.08 18.87
N ASP A 181 -27.03 -23.31 18.99
CA ASP A 181 -28.31 -23.66 18.36
C ASP A 181 -28.25 -23.52 16.85
N VAL A 182 -27.58 -22.47 16.35
CA VAL A 182 -27.33 -22.27 14.92
C VAL A 182 -26.44 -23.37 14.36
N GLN A 183 -25.37 -23.74 15.05
CA GLN A 183 -24.48 -24.83 14.67
C GLN A 183 -25.24 -26.18 14.60
N ALA A 184 -26.03 -26.49 15.62
CA ALA A 184 -26.82 -27.70 15.63
C ALA A 184 -27.85 -27.75 14.49
N LYS A 185 -28.52 -26.62 14.22
CA LYS A 185 -29.49 -26.51 13.13
C LYS A 185 -28.79 -26.66 11.76
N PHE A 186 -27.64 -25.97 11.56
CA PHE A 186 -26.89 -26.07 10.33
C PHE A 186 -26.43 -27.52 10.07
N LEU A 187 -25.93 -28.22 11.10
CA LEU A 187 -25.54 -29.64 11.00
C LEU A 187 -26.73 -30.53 10.64
N ALA A 188 -27.86 -30.32 11.27
CA ALA A 188 -29.08 -31.10 10.99
C ALA A 188 -29.58 -30.90 9.55
N ASP A 189 -29.56 -29.66 9.05
CA ASP A 189 -30.09 -29.31 7.74
C ASP A 189 -29.10 -29.67 6.59
N THR A 190 -27.79 -29.57 6.83
CA THR A 190 -26.79 -29.69 5.76
C THR A 190 -25.95 -30.95 5.85
N GLY A 191 -25.95 -31.64 7.01
CA GLY A 191 -25.07 -32.79 7.30
C GLY A 191 -23.59 -32.40 7.46
N SER A 192 -23.25 -31.14 7.65
CA SER A 192 -21.89 -30.64 7.82
C SER A 192 -21.83 -29.69 9.01
N GLU A 193 -20.68 -29.61 9.69
CA GLU A 193 -20.47 -28.65 10.75
C GLU A 193 -20.41 -27.22 10.19
N LEU A 194 -20.92 -26.25 10.96
CA LEU A 194 -20.76 -24.84 10.67
C LEU A 194 -19.37 -24.38 11.14
N VAL A 195 -18.47 -24.21 10.21
CA VAL A 195 -17.12 -23.71 10.46
C VAL A 195 -16.81 -22.56 9.50
N VAL A 196 -15.80 -21.77 9.86
CA VAL A 196 -15.32 -20.71 8.93
C VAL A 196 -14.83 -21.35 7.64
N PRO A 197 -15.35 -20.97 6.47
CA PRO A 197 -15.01 -21.61 5.20
C PRO A 197 -13.51 -21.51 4.86
N GLU A 198 -12.90 -22.62 4.44
CA GLU A 198 -11.54 -22.67 3.94
C GLU A 198 -11.47 -22.77 2.41
N THR A 199 -12.61 -23.07 1.77
CA THR A 199 -12.74 -23.12 0.31
C THR A 199 -13.84 -22.21 -0.20
N TRP A 200 -13.76 -21.78 -1.45
CA TRP A 200 -14.81 -20.97 -2.06
C TRP A 200 -16.11 -21.74 -2.26
N GLU A 201 -16.07 -23.06 -2.39
CA GLU A 201 -17.24 -23.91 -2.40
C GLU A 201 -17.96 -23.89 -1.05
N ASP A 202 -17.23 -24.06 0.05
CA ASP A 202 -17.79 -24.00 1.40
C ASP A 202 -18.31 -22.59 1.73
N TYR A 203 -17.58 -21.55 1.31
CA TYR A 203 -18.05 -20.19 1.40
C TYR A 203 -19.42 -20.00 0.74
N ASN A 204 -19.56 -20.43 -0.52
CA ASN A 204 -20.83 -20.33 -1.24
C ASN A 204 -21.94 -21.18 -0.59
N LYS A 205 -21.60 -22.36 -0.04
CA LYS A 205 -22.56 -23.22 0.66
C LYS A 205 -23.09 -22.55 1.93
N VAL A 206 -22.19 -21.99 2.74
CA VAL A 206 -22.56 -21.29 3.97
C VAL A 206 -23.37 -20.03 3.63
N ALA A 207 -22.90 -19.24 2.66
CA ALA A 207 -23.60 -18.04 2.22
C ALA A 207 -25.03 -18.36 1.73
N ALA A 208 -25.20 -19.41 0.92
CA ALA A 208 -26.52 -19.81 0.43
C ALA A 208 -27.45 -20.28 1.55
N TYR A 209 -26.91 -20.93 2.59
CA TYR A 209 -27.71 -21.39 3.74
C TYR A 209 -28.30 -20.24 4.56
N PHE A 210 -27.49 -19.19 4.78
CA PHE A 210 -27.91 -18.03 5.56
C PHE A 210 -28.65 -16.96 4.74
N ASN A 211 -28.78 -17.13 3.43
CA ASN A 211 -29.46 -16.18 2.58
C ASN A 211 -31.01 -16.23 2.72
N ASP A 212 -31.64 -15.06 2.60
CA ASP A 212 -33.12 -14.91 2.66
C ASP A 212 -33.73 -15.49 3.95
N SER A 213 -33.07 -15.30 5.09
CA SER A 213 -33.48 -15.83 6.40
C SER A 213 -33.31 -14.77 7.49
N ASP A 214 -34.27 -14.72 8.40
CA ASP A 214 -34.15 -13.92 9.63
C ASP A 214 -33.42 -14.77 10.72
N TRP A 215 -32.11 -14.65 10.77
CA TRP A 215 -31.26 -15.44 11.69
C TRP A 215 -31.08 -14.82 13.05
N ASP A 216 -31.28 -13.53 13.21
CA ASP A 216 -31.14 -12.79 14.45
C ASP A 216 -32.48 -12.44 15.11
N GLY A 217 -33.60 -12.74 14.43
CA GLY A 217 -34.93 -12.62 15.00
C GLY A 217 -35.44 -11.17 15.08
N ASP A 218 -34.88 -10.27 14.27
CA ASP A 218 -35.27 -8.86 14.25
C ASP A 218 -36.44 -8.56 13.28
N GLY A 219 -36.88 -9.55 12.51
CA GLY A 219 -37.95 -9.45 11.56
C GLY A 219 -37.53 -9.03 10.16
N GLU A 220 -36.24 -8.81 9.93
CA GLU A 220 -35.68 -8.47 8.64
C GLU A 220 -34.97 -9.68 8.01
N LEU A 221 -34.90 -9.72 6.68
CA LEU A 221 -34.16 -10.78 5.99
C LEU A 221 -32.69 -10.50 5.99
N ASN A 222 -31.91 -11.48 6.43
CA ASN A 222 -30.46 -11.44 6.33
C ASN A 222 -30.00 -11.99 4.97
N TYR A 223 -28.80 -11.59 4.56
CA TYR A 223 -28.14 -12.03 3.35
C TYR A 223 -26.88 -12.81 3.65
N GLY A 224 -26.60 -13.82 2.84
CA GLY A 224 -25.54 -14.78 3.13
C GLY A 224 -24.14 -14.23 2.92
N SER A 225 -23.96 -13.25 2.03
CA SER A 225 -22.65 -12.65 1.77
C SER A 225 -22.75 -11.27 1.14
N ALA A 226 -21.65 -10.53 1.19
CA ALA A 226 -21.46 -9.27 0.48
C ALA A 226 -19.99 -9.13 0.07
N GLU A 227 -19.76 -8.80 -1.19
CA GLU A 227 -18.41 -8.61 -1.75
C GLU A 227 -18.42 -7.49 -2.79
N VAL A 228 -17.21 -7.08 -3.19
CA VAL A 228 -17.06 -6.20 -4.34
C VAL A 228 -17.52 -6.92 -5.61
N ALA A 229 -18.54 -6.38 -6.27
CA ALA A 229 -19.14 -6.96 -7.48
C ALA A 229 -19.49 -5.92 -8.55
N LYS A 230 -19.31 -4.63 -8.27
CA LYS A 230 -19.42 -3.57 -9.26
C LYS A 230 -18.35 -3.75 -10.33
N ARG A 231 -18.75 -3.60 -11.61
CA ARG A 231 -17.84 -3.73 -12.75
C ARG A 231 -16.84 -2.58 -12.78
N ASP A 232 -15.74 -2.75 -12.06
CA ASP A 232 -14.59 -1.86 -12.01
C ASP A 232 -13.32 -2.66 -11.67
N ASP A 233 -12.21 -1.98 -11.43
CA ASP A 233 -10.92 -2.60 -11.15
C ASP A 233 -10.92 -3.42 -9.85
N LEU A 234 -11.74 -3.05 -8.87
CA LEU A 234 -11.84 -3.77 -7.60
C LEU A 234 -12.54 -5.13 -7.77
N MET A 235 -13.56 -5.21 -8.62
CA MET A 235 -14.22 -6.49 -8.94
C MET A 235 -13.21 -7.49 -9.54
N PHE A 236 -12.29 -7.02 -10.37
CA PHE A 236 -11.25 -7.87 -10.94
C PHE A 236 -10.40 -8.54 -9.85
N SER A 237 -10.01 -7.80 -8.81
CA SER A 237 -9.22 -8.35 -7.70
C SER A 237 -10.00 -9.41 -6.91
N ALA A 238 -11.30 -9.19 -6.66
CA ALA A 238 -12.18 -10.15 -6.00
C ALA A 238 -12.33 -11.45 -6.83
N PHE A 239 -12.52 -11.31 -8.15
CA PHE A 239 -12.54 -12.47 -9.05
C PHE A 239 -11.22 -13.24 -9.05
N ILE A 240 -10.08 -12.55 -9.12
CA ILE A 240 -8.75 -13.21 -9.13
C ILE A 240 -8.50 -13.98 -7.84
N SER A 241 -8.91 -13.46 -6.69
CA SER A 241 -8.79 -14.18 -5.40
C SER A 241 -9.52 -15.52 -5.41
N ARG A 242 -10.65 -15.64 -6.15
CA ARG A 242 -11.37 -16.89 -6.34
C ARG A 242 -10.73 -17.80 -7.39
N ALA A 243 -10.24 -17.22 -8.48
CA ALA A 243 -9.68 -17.98 -9.60
C ALA A 243 -8.30 -18.55 -9.31
N ALA A 244 -7.47 -17.81 -8.56
CA ALA A 244 -6.06 -18.16 -8.35
C ALA A 244 -5.84 -19.57 -7.79
N PRO A 245 -6.55 -20.06 -6.76
CA PRO A 245 -6.37 -21.40 -6.22
C PRO A 245 -6.61 -22.52 -7.23
N TYR A 246 -7.43 -22.27 -8.25
CA TYR A 246 -7.80 -23.27 -9.26
C TYR A 246 -7.03 -23.11 -10.57
N ALA A 247 -6.61 -21.86 -10.88
CA ALA A 247 -6.00 -21.56 -12.17
C ALA A 247 -4.53 -21.98 -12.23
N LYS A 248 -3.81 -21.85 -11.11
CA LYS A 248 -2.37 -22.16 -11.08
C LYS A 248 -1.89 -22.52 -9.69
N HIS A 249 -1.23 -23.67 -9.60
CA HIS A 249 -0.53 -24.03 -8.36
C HIS A 249 0.71 -23.12 -8.16
N PRO A 250 1.00 -22.64 -6.94
CA PRO A 250 2.13 -21.74 -6.67
C PRO A 250 3.49 -22.25 -7.16
N ASN A 251 3.70 -23.57 -7.15
CA ASN A 251 4.95 -24.19 -7.56
C ASN A 251 5.09 -24.40 -9.08
N VAL A 252 4.06 -24.07 -9.87
CA VAL A 252 4.10 -24.17 -11.33
C VAL A 252 4.68 -22.88 -11.89
N LYS A 253 5.80 -23.00 -12.63
CA LYS A 253 6.40 -21.86 -13.33
C LYS A 253 5.57 -21.43 -14.54
N GLY A 254 5.75 -20.20 -14.98
CA GLY A 254 5.08 -19.64 -16.16
C GLY A 254 4.12 -18.51 -15.80
N GLY A 255 3.43 -17.98 -16.80
CA GLY A 255 2.46 -16.91 -16.64
C GLY A 255 1.20 -17.34 -15.90
N PHE A 256 0.46 -16.38 -15.38
CA PHE A 256 -0.84 -16.61 -14.76
C PHE A 256 -1.97 -16.35 -15.76
N PHE A 257 -1.92 -15.21 -16.44
CA PHE A 257 -2.94 -14.80 -17.41
C PHE A 257 -2.59 -15.19 -18.83
N PHE A 258 -1.30 -15.30 -19.13
CA PHE A 258 -0.78 -15.60 -20.45
C PHE A 258 0.36 -16.63 -20.36
N ASP A 259 0.49 -17.45 -21.38
CA ASP A 259 1.73 -18.17 -21.63
C ASP A 259 2.84 -17.16 -21.93
N LEU A 260 3.99 -17.25 -21.26
CA LEU A 260 5.05 -16.22 -21.36
C LEU A 260 5.87 -16.32 -22.66
N GLU A 261 5.80 -17.43 -23.37
CA GLU A 261 6.55 -17.62 -24.63
C GLU A 261 5.68 -17.28 -25.84
N THR A 262 4.41 -17.70 -25.81
CA THR A 262 3.50 -17.56 -26.94
C THR A 262 2.55 -16.39 -26.81
N MET A 263 2.39 -15.84 -25.58
CA MET A 263 1.37 -14.85 -25.22
C MET A 263 -0.07 -15.34 -25.41
N GLU A 264 -0.28 -16.66 -25.48
CA GLU A 264 -1.61 -17.24 -25.54
C GLU A 264 -2.36 -16.99 -24.21
N PRO A 265 -3.61 -16.47 -24.24
CA PRO A 265 -4.40 -16.24 -23.04
C PRO A 265 -4.76 -17.55 -22.32
N LEU A 266 -4.51 -17.61 -21.01
CA LEU A 266 -4.82 -18.75 -20.13
C LEU A 266 -6.16 -18.58 -19.38
N ILE A 267 -6.82 -17.43 -19.55
CA ILE A 267 -8.04 -17.06 -18.81
C ILE A 267 -9.27 -17.93 -19.13
N ASN A 268 -9.20 -18.75 -20.16
CA ASN A 268 -10.24 -19.75 -20.50
C ASN A 268 -9.87 -21.16 -20.02
N SER A 269 -8.92 -21.32 -19.14
CA SER A 269 -8.58 -22.60 -18.55
C SER A 269 -9.68 -23.10 -17.60
N PRO A 270 -9.77 -24.42 -17.35
CA PRO A 270 -10.77 -24.98 -16.43
C PRO A 270 -10.75 -24.33 -15.03
N GLY A 271 -9.57 -23.94 -14.55
CA GLY A 271 -9.41 -23.28 -13.26
C GLY A 271 -10.04 -21.88 -13.23
N PHE A 272 -9.79 -21.05 -14.23
CA PHE A 272 -10.43 -19.74 -14.36
C PHE A 272 -11.94 -19.85 -14.53
N VAL A 273 -12.41 -20.80 -15.34
CA VAL A 273 -13.84 -21.05 -15.53
C VAL A 273 -14.51 -21.47 -14.21
N ARG A 274 -13.82 -22.32 -13.39
CA ARG A 274 -14.33 -22.69 -12.06
C ARG A 274 -14.39 -21.49 -11.13
N GLY A 275 -13.34 -20.69 -11.05
CA GLY A 275 -13.31 -19.46 -10.25
C GLY A 275 -14.43 -18.50 -10.63
N LEU A 276 -14.68 -18.32 -11.93
CA LEU A 276 -15.76 -17.46 -12.43
C LEU A 276 -17.14 -17.98 -12.02
N LYS A 277 -17.39 -19.28 -12.14
CA LYS A 277 -18.64 -19.88 -11.69
C LYS A 277 -18.87 -19.68 -10.20
N LEU A 278 -17.85 -19.90 -9.38
CA LEU A 278 -17.93 -19.67 -7.93
C LEU A 278 -18.20 -18.20 -7.60
N PHE A 279 -17.59 -17.27 -8.32
CA PHE A 279 -17.83 -15.84 -8.15
C PHE A 279 -19.26 -15.43 -8.52
N VAL A 280 -19.78 -15.93 -9.63
CA VAL A 280 -21.16 -15.67 -10.07
C VAL A 280 -22.17 -16.32 -9.11
N ASP A 281 -21.87 -17.53 -8.61
CA ASP A 281 -22.75 -18.23 -7.67
C ASP A 281 -22.84 -17.51 -6.31
N ALA A 282 -21.75 -16.92 -5.82
CA ALA A 282 -21.75 -16.13 -4.59
C ALA A 282 -22.72 -14.94 -4.65
N GLN A 283 -22.85 -14.30 -5.80
CA GLN A 283 -23.71 -13.13 -5.98
C GLN A 283 -25.20 -13.42 -5.75
N LYS A 284 -25.61 -14.70 -5.80
CA LYS A 284 -26.98 -15.13 -5.48
C LYS A 284 -27.34 -14.94 -4.00
N SER A 285 -26.32 -14.83 -3.15
CA SER A 285 -26.45 -14.62 -1.71
C SER A 285 -26.19 -13.18 -1.27
N PHE A 286 -26.12 -12.24 -2.23
CA PHE A 286 -25.92 -10.82 -1.94
C PHE A 286 -27.25 -10.11 -1.65
N PRO A 287 -27.24 -9.04 -0.85
CA PRO A 287 -28.41 -8.19 -0.67
C PRO A 287 -28.84 -7.52 -1.98
N PRO A 288 -30.08 -7.04 -2.07
CA PRO A 288 -30.56 -6.25 -3.19
C PRO A 288 -29.60 -5.10 -3.51
N GLY A 289 -29.18 -5.00 -4.77
CA GLY A 289 -28.18 -3.99 -5.18
C GLY A 289 -26.72 -4.34 -4.87
N GLY A 290 -26.45 -5.51 -4.28
CA GLY A 290 -25.09 -5.96 -3.95
C GLY A 290 -24.14 -6.01 -5.15
N ASN A 291 -24.65 -6.19 -6.36
CA ASN A 291 -23.87 -6.12 -7.60
C ASN A 291 -23.31 -4.70 -7.92
N ASN A 292 -23.65 -3.69 -7.12
CA ASN A 292 -23.13 -2.34 -7.22
C ASN A 292 -22.16 -2.01 -6.08
N PHE A 293 -21.81 -2.98 -5.23
CA PHE A 293 -20.80 -2.79 -4.18
C PHE A 293 -19.41 -2.70 -4.81
N GLY A 294 -18.69 -1.59 -4.52
CA GLY A 294 -17.36 -1.28 -5.03
C GLY A 294 -16.57 -0.41 -4.09
#